data_2e4f706b984886ed61d7335b25d84dfa
#
_entry.id   2e4f706b984886ed61d7335b25d84dfa
#
_cell.length_a   1.000
_cell.length_b   1.000
_cell.length_c   1.000
_cell.angle_alpha   90.00
_cell.angle_beta   90.00
_cell.angle_gamma   90.00
#
_symmetry.space_group_name_H-M   'P 1'
#
loop_
_entity.id
_entity.type
_entity.pdbx_description
1 polymer ?
#
loop_
_entity_poly.entity_id
_entity_poly.type
_entity_poly.pdbx_seq_one_letter_code
_entity_poly.pdbx_strand_id
1 'polypeptide(L)'
;MRPTGKLHLGNLHGALANWKRLQEQYECYFFVADWHALTSDYQDASHVQEYTWEMLIDWLSAGLDPEKATIFIQSKVPEHTELHLLFSMITPLPWLERNPTYKEQRKELIEKDLNTYGFLGYPVLQAADILIYKAHLVPVGVDQLPHIELTREIARRFNYLYKKEVFPLPEPLLAEVPKLLGIDGRKMSKSYHNAIYLSDSPEVIKEKVSQMFTDKSRLRKSDPGHPDICNVFSFHKIYTPAETVAQIEEDCKNAKIGCVECKKCLAENLIQGILPHQERRHYYETHAGELKEIVEFGIKKAQMVARASLEEAKAAVGI
;
A
#
# COMPACT_ATOMS: atom_id res chain seq x y z
N MET A 1 1.79 -4.62 -3.35
CA MET A 1 2.45 -3.62 -2.43
C MET A 1 3.88 -4.08 -2.16
N ARG A 2 4.88 -3.15 -2.09
CA ARG A 2 6.30 -3.52 -1.85
C ARG A 2 6.56 -3.85 -0.38
N PRO A 3 7.26 -4.95 -0.06
CA PRO A 3 7.60 -5.36 1.32
C PRO A 3 8.83 -4.60 1.84
N THR A 4 8.64 -3.31 2.15
CA THR A 4 9.70 -2.41 2.60
C THR A 4 9.62 -2.09 4.11
N GLY A 5 9.05 -2.99 4.89
CA GLY A 5 8.90 -2.89 6.35
C GLY A 5 7.45 -3.04 6.82
N LYS A 6 7.25 -2.99 8.13
CA LYS A 6 5.96 -3.16 8.80
C LYS A 6 4.90 -2.18 8.30
N LEU A 7 3.63 -2.58 8.29
CA LEU A 7 2.52 -1.71 7.93
C LEU A 7 2.11 -0.82 9.10
N HIS A 8 1.57 0.35 8.76
CA HIS A 8 1.15 1.36 9.72
C HIS A 8 -0.32 1.77 9.49
N LEU A 9 -0.88 2.54 10.42
CA LEU A 9 -2.28 2.98 10.36
C LEU A 9 -2.66 3.64 9.02
N GLY A 10 -1.73 4.37 8.41
CA GLY A 10 -1.95 4.96 7.08
C GLY A 10 -2.15 3.91 5.98
N ASN A 11 -1.52 2.73 6.08
CA ASN A 11 -1.77 1.62 5.16
C ASN A 11 -3.14 0.99 5.43
N LEU A 12 -3.52 0.82 6.71
CA LEU A 12 -4.79 0.23 7.12
C LEU A 12 -5.97 1.05 6.60
N HIS A 13 -6.00 2.36 6.90
CA HIS A 13 -7.08 3.26 6.50
C HIS A 13 -7.01 3.69 5.04
N GLY A 14 -5.85 3.51 4.40
CA GLY A 14 -5.64 3.80 2.99
C GLY A 14 -5.89 2.59 2.10
N ALA A 15 -4.82 1.94 1.69
CA ALA A 15 -4.87 0.86 0.71
C ALA A 15 -5.71 -0.33 1.19
N LEU A 16 -5.52 -0.80 2.43
CA LEU A 16 -6.18 -2.02 2.91
C LEU A 16 -7.70 -1.84 3.07
N ALA A 17 -8.15 -0.70 3.61
CA ALA A 17 -9.57 -0.40 3.71
C ALA A 17 -10.25 -0.34 2.33
N ASN A 18 -9.57 0.24 1.34
CA ASN A 18 -10.06 0.27 -0.04
C ASN A 18 -10.08 -1.15 -0.66
N TRP A 19 -9.02 -1.93 -0.50
CA TRP A 19 -8.93 -3.29 -1.02
C TRP A 19 -10.00 -4.21 -0.42
N LYS A 20 -10.24 -4.09 0.89
CA LYS A 20 -11.32 -4.80 1.56
C LYS A 20 -12.70 -4.50 0.96
N ARG A 21 -12.95 -3.25 0.54
CA ARG A 21 -14.19 -2.87 -0.14
C ARG A 21 -14.24 -3.41 -1.57
N LEU A 22 -13.12 -3.36 -2.29
CA LEU A 22 -13.04 -3.77 -3.69
C LEU A 22 -13.23 -5.27 -3.87
N GLN A 23 -12.74 -6.11 -2.95
CA GLN A 23 -12.92 -7.57 -3.02
C GLN A 23 -14.41 -8.00 -2.96
N GLU A 24 -15.31 -7.15 -2.45
CA GLU A 24 -16.74 -7.43 -2.43
C GLU A 24 -17.42 -7.18 -3.79
N GLN A 25 -16.75 -6.48 -4.72
CA GLN A 25 -17.31 -5.99 -5.98
C GLN A 25 -16.60 -6.51 -7.22
N TYR A 26 -15.34 -6.89 -7.10
CA TYR A 26 -14.46 -7.24 -8.22
C TYR A 26 -13.69 -8.52 -7.93
N GLU A 27 -13.29 -9.23 -8.97
CA GLU A 27 -12.24 -10.24 -8.89
C GLU A 27 -10.89 -9.54 -8.71
N CYS A 28 -10.31 -9.68 -7.52
CA CYS A 28 -9.12 -8.94 -7.12
C CYS A 28 -7.88 -9.84 -7.06
N TYR A 29 -6.75 -9.30 -7.54
CA TYR A 29 -5.42 -9.90 -7.47
C TYR A 29 -4.53 -8.99 -6.63
N PHE A 30 -4.24 -9.39 -5.39
CA PHE A 30 -3.38 -8.64 -4.47
C PHE A 30 -2.09 -9.40 -4.23
N PHE A 31 -0.96 -8.79 -4.52
CA PHE A 31 0.32 -9.46 -4.35
C PHE A 31 1.35 -8.61 -3.61
N VAL A 32 2.23 -9.31 -2.90
CA VAL A 32 3.43 -8.72 -2.35
C VAL A 32 4.44 -8.58 -3.48
N ALA A 33 4.80 -7.33 -3.79
CA ALA A 33 5.63 -6.95 -4.92
C ALA A 33 7.11 -6.98 -4.52
N ASP A 34 7.63 -8.18 -4.27
CA ASP A 34 9.01 -8.41 -3.82
C ASP A 34 10.05 -8.14 -4.92
N TRP A 35 9.77 -8.46 -6.20
CA TRP A 35 10.62 -8.01 -7.31
C TRP A 35 10.72 -6.49 -7.39
N HIS A 36 9.61 -5.78 -7.19
CA HIS A 36 9.64 -4.31 -7.16
C HIS A 36 10.44 -3.76 -5.97
N ALA A 37 10.42 -4.44 -4.82
CA ALA A 37 11.27 -4.02 -3.70
C ALA A 37 12.74 -4.06 -4.09
N LEU A 38 13.17 -5.11 -4.78
CA LEU A 38 14.56 -5.27 -5.21
C LEU A 38 15.02 -4.21 -6.22
N THR A 39 14.12 -3.53 -6.93
CA THR A 39 14.53 -2.46 -7.85
C THR A 39 15.16 -1.25 -7.15
N SER A 40 14.85 -1.04 -5.88
CA SER A 40 15.41 0.04 -5.04
C SER A 40 16.21 -0.44 -3.84
N ASP A 41 16.02 -1.69 -3.41
CA ASP A 41 16.63 -2.26 -2.20
C ASP A 41 17.58 -3.43 -2.52
N TYR A 42 18.12 -3.49 -3.76
CA TYR A 42 18.95 -4.59 -4.25
C TYR A 42 20.27 -4.74 -3.48
N GLN A 43 20.79 -3.68 -2.89
CA GLN A 43 22.03 -3.70 -2.10
C GLN A 43 21.86 -4.40 -0.76
N ASP A 44 20.65 -4.32 -0.16
CA ASP A 44 20.31 -5.04 1.06
C ASP A 44 18.89 -5.62 0.95
N ALA A 45 18.83 -6.86 0.52
CA ALA A 45 17.60 -7.62 0.37
C ALA A 45 17.31 -8.54 1.59
N SER A 46 18.11 -8.46 2.65
CA SER A 46 18.06 -9.38 3.79
C SER A 46 16.70 -9.46 4.46
N HIS A 47 15.96 -8.34 4.48
CA HIS A 47 14.67 -8.23 5.14
C HIS A 47 13.45 -8.46 4.22
N VAL A 48 13.65 -8.62 2.91
CA VAL A 48 12.52 -8.72 1.95
C VAL A 48 11.61 -9.90 2.28
N GLN A 49 12.19 -11.06 2.62
CA GLN A 49 11.41 -12.24 2.95
C GLN A 49 10.63 -12.07 4.26
N GLU A 50 11.24 -11.54 5.30
CA GLU A 50 10.59 -11.25 6.58
C GLU A 50 9.40 -10.30 6.37
N TYR A 51 9.63 -9.16 5.70
CA TYR A 51 8.59 -8.17 5.44
C TYR A 51 7.48 -8.66 4.51
N THR A 52 7.78 -9.64 3.65
CA THR A 52 6.76 -10.30 2.83
C THR A 52 5.74 -11.03 3.70
N TRP A 53 6.19 -11.83 4.65
CA TRP A 53 5.30 -12.57 5.55
C TRP A 53 4.59 -11.64 6.54
N GLU A 54 5.28 -10.66 7.11
CA GLU A 54 4.69 -9.61 7.94
C GLU A 54 3.53 -8.90 7.24
N MET A 55 3.73 -8.56 5.97
CA MET A 55 2.72 -7.89 5.15
C MET A 55 1.49 -8.78 4.88
N LEU A 56 1.70 -10.06 4.59
CA LEU A 56 0.62 -11.02 4.35
C LEU A 56 -0.21 -11.23 5.63
N ILE A 57 0.44 -11.33 6.79
CA ILE A 57 -0.24 -11.38 8.09
C ILE A 57 -1.10 -10.11 8.28
N ASP A 58 -0.55 -8.93 8.05
CA ASP A 58 -1.28 -7.67 8.18
C ASP A 58 -2.48 -7.59 7.22
N TRP A 59 -2.35 -8.08 5.99
CA TRP A 59 -3.44 -8.06 5.00
C TRP A 59 -4.63 -8.92 5.44
N LEU A 60 -4.37 -10.16 5.81
CA LEU A 60 -5.41 -11.08 6.30
C LEU A 60 -6.03 -10.55 7.60
N SER A 61 -5.20 -9.99 8.48
CA SER A 61 -5.65 -9.39 9.75
C SER A 61 -6.52 -8.14 9.53
N ALA A 62 -6.27 -7.38 8.45
CA ALA A 62 -7.12 -6.25 8.05
C ALA A 62 -8.45 -6.69 7.43
N GLY A 63 -8.61 -7.98 7.13
CA GLY A 63 -9.84 -8.57 6.59
C GLY A 63 -9.86 -8.73 5.08
N LEU A 64 -8.68 -8.86 4.45
CA LEU A 64 -8.63 -9.42 3.11
C LEU A 64 -8.96 -10.92 3.19
N ASP A 65 -9.90 -11.33 2.37
CA ASP A 65 -10.49 -12.66 2.37
C ASP A 65 -9.92 -13.48 1.19
N PRO A 66 -9.18 -14.57 1.45
CA PRO A 66 -8.60 -15.40 0.40
C PRO A 66 -9.63 -16.15 -0.45
N GLU A 67 -10.88 -16.25 0.01
CA GLU A 67 -11.97 -16.81 -0.80
C GLU A 67 -12.49 -15.79 -1.85
N LYS A 68 -12.38 -14.48 -1.55
CA LYS A 68 -12.86 -13.38 -2.40
C LYS A 68 -11.77 -12.78 -3.28
N ALA A 69 -10.53 -12.79 -2.81
CA ALA A 69 -9.40 -12.20 -3.51
C ALA A 69 -8.25 -13.19 -3.68
N THR A 70 -7.53 -13.11 -4.78
CA THR A 70 -6.31 -13.89 -5.00
C THR A 70 -5.13 -13.17 -4.34
N ILE A 71 -4.59 -13.76 -3.27
CA ILE A 71 -3.49 -13.19 -2.47
C ILE A 71 -2.23 -14.02 -2.70
N PHE A 72 -1.14 -13.41 -3.18
CA PHE A 72 0.07 -14.14 -3.55
C PHE A 72 1.35 -13.29 -3.45
N ILE A 73 2.49 -13.91 -3.74
CA ILE A 73 3.81 -13.28 -3.80
C ILE A 73 4.23 -13.20 -5.27
N GLN A 74 4.61 -12.03 -5.74
CA GLN A 74 4.96 -11.75 -7.13
C GLN A 74 6.04 -12.70 -7.67
N SER A 75 7.13 -12.91 -6.94
CA SER A 75 8.24 -13.77 -7.38
C SER A 75 7.88 -15.25 -7.49
N LYS A 76 6.76 -15.67 -6.92
CA LYS A 76 6.26 -17.05 -7.04
C LYS A 76 5.42 -17.28 -8.29
N VAL A 77 5.20 -16.23 -9.10
CA VAL A 77 4.52 -16.28 -10.39
C VAL A 77 5.51 -15.78 -11.47
N PRO A 78 6.41 -16.65 -11.96
CA PRO A 78 7.50 -16.26 -12.88
C PRO A 78 6.99 -15.67 -14.20
N GLU A 79 5.76 -15.94 -14.57
CA GLU A 79 5.10 -15.43 -15.75
C GLU A 79 5.13 -13.88 -15.83
N HIS A 80 5.14 -13.18 -14.68
CA HIS A 80 5.35 -11.73 -14.63
C HIS A 80 6.68 -11.31 -15.27
N THR A 81 7.75 -12.04 -14.99
CA THR A 81 9.08 -11.72 -15.49
C THR A 81 9.23 -12.07 -16.96
N GLU A 82 8.58 -13.13 -17.44
CA GLU A 82 8.59 -13.47 -18.86
C GLU A 82 7.82 -12.42 -19.68
N LEU A 83 6.65 -11.99 -19.19
CA LEU A 83 5.89 -10.92 -19.86
C LEU A 83 6.64 -9.58 -19.81
N HIS A 84 7.29 -9.28 -18.67
CA HIS A 84 8.17 -8.11 -18.56
C HIS A 84 9.27 -8.14 -19.62
N LEU A 85 9.89 -9.30 -19.86
CA LEU A 85 10.92 -9.44 -20.90
C LEU A 85 10.35 -9.11 -22.29
N LEU A 86 9.18 -9.65 -22.65
CA LEU A 86 8.53 -9.34 -23.93
C LEU A 86 8.23 -7.84 -24.05
N PHE A 87 7.71 -7.22 -23.01
CA PHE A 87 7.42 -5.79 -23.01
C PHE A 87 8.68 -4.92 -23.08
N SER A 88 9.77 -5.36 -22.46
CA SER A 88 11.05 -4.64 -22.49
C SER A 88 11.61 -4.50 -23.92
N MET A 89 11.35 -5.47 -24.78
CA MET A 89 11.81 -5.46 -26.18
C MET A 89 11.05 -4.44 -27.05
N ILE A 90 9.84 -4.05 -26.66
CA ILE A 90 9.01 -3.13 -27.44
C ILE A 90 8.85 -1.75 -26.81
N THR A 91 9.31 -1.54 -25.58
CA THR A 91 9.15 -0.28 -24.86
C THR A 91 10.30 0.68 -25.19
N PRO A 92 10.04 1.85 -25.80
CA PRO A 92 11.09 2.81 -26.10
C PRO A 92 11.68 3.42 -24.83
N LEU A 93 13.02 3.49 -24.72
CA LEU A 93 13.72 4.10 -23.59
C LEU A 93 13.24 5.53 -23.23
N PRO A 94 12.97 6.42 -24.24
CA PRO A 94 12.47 7.76 -23.91
C PRO A 94 11.13 7.79 -23.16
N TRP A 95 10.31 6.75 -23.24
CA TRP A 95 9.07 6.67 -22.46
C TRP A 95 9.37 6.52 -20.98
N LEU A 96 10.37 5.72 -20.62
CA LEU A 96 10.80 5.47 -19.25
C LEU A 96 11.53 6.70 -18.66
N GLU A 97 12.48 7.24 -19.41
CA GLU A 97 13.29 8.40 -18.99
C GLU A 97 12.45 9.66 -18.77
N ARG A 98 11.35 9.82 -19.51
CA ARG A 98 10.44 10.97 -19.38
C ARG A 98 9.39 10.79 -18.28
N ASN A 99 9.21 9.59 -17.73
CA ASN A 99 8.19 9.33 -16.71
C ASN A 99 8.43 10.22 -15.47
N PRO A 100 7.43 11.05 -15.06
CA PRO A 100 7.57 11.98 -13.95
C PRO A 100 7.92 11.27 -12.63
N THR A 101 7.23 10.16 -12.33
CA THR A 101 7.42 9.39 -11.10
C THR A 101 8.83 8.80 -11.01
N TYR A 102 9.41 8.34 -12.12
CA TYR A 102 10.80 7.90 -12.19
C TYR A 102 11.77 9.03 -11.81
N LYS A 103 11.54 10.24 -12.35
CA LYS A 103 12.38 11.42 -12.06
C LYS A 103 12.27 11.89 -10.62
N GLU A 104 11.07 11.86 -10.06
CA GLU A 104 10.81 12.24 -8.67
C GLU A 104 11.46 11.26 -7.69
N GLN A 105 11.29 9.95 -7.90
CA GLN A 105 11.90 8.94 -7.04
C GLN A 105 13.42 8.98 -7.07
N ARG A 106 14.05 9.27 -8.21
CA ARG A 106 15.51 9.49 -8.28
C ARG A 106 15.98 10.68 -7.45
N LYS A 107 15.13 11.70 -7.28
CA LYS A 107 15.45 12.87 -6.45
C LYS A 107 15.21 12.61 -4.96
N GLU A 108 14.18 11.84 -4.64
CA GLU A 108 13.81 11.53 -3.24
C GLU A 108 14.74 10.51 -2.59
N LEU A 109 15.25 9.56 -3.37
CA LEU A 109 16.08 8.46 -2.89
C LEU A 109 17.56 8.67 -3.24
N ILE A 110 18.08 9.87 -3.00
CA ILE A 110 19.47 10.27 -3.34
C ILE A 110 20.52 9.37 -2.70
N GLU A 111 20.22 8.80 -1.52
CA GLU A 111 21.13 7.90 -0.81
C GLU A 111 21.26 6.51 -1.45
N LYS A 112 20.38 6.17 -2.40
CA LYS A 112 20.39 4.88 -3.11
C LYS A 112 20.96 5.06 -4.51
N ASP A 113 21.83 4.15 -4.93
CA ASP A 113 22.26 4.10 -6.33
C ASP A 113 21.14 3.49 -7.19
N LEU A 114 20.34 4.37 -7.78
CA LEU A 114 19.20 4.01 -8.63
C LEU A 114 19.52 4.06 -10.14
N ASN A 115 20.81 4.20 -10.51
CA ASN A 115 21.25 4.20 -11.90
C ASN A 115 21.37 2.79 -12.47
N THR A 116 20.40 1.95 -12.22
CA THR A 116 20.36 0.56 -12.69
C THR A 116 19.28 0.35 -13.74
N TYR A 117 19.49 -0.65 -14.61
CA TYR A 117 18.47 -1.10 -15.56
C TYR A 117 17.17 -1.51 -14.83
N GLY A 118 17.28 -2.21 -13.70
CA GLY A 118 16.13 -2.65 -12.92
C GLY A 118 15.26 -1.47 -12.44
N PHE A 119 15.89 -0.39 -11.98
CA PHE A 119 15.14 0.79 -11.56
C PHE A 119 14.58 1.60 -12.75
N LEU A 120 15.29 1.69 -13.87
CA LEU A 120 14.73 2.29 -15.08
C LEU A 120 13.56 1.45 -15.62
N GLY A 121 13.65 0.13 -15.52
CA GLY A 121 12.70 -0.83 -16.10
C GLY A 121 11.48 -1.14 -15.20
N TYR A 122 11.45 -0.71 -13.92
CA TYR A 122 10.36 -1.09 -13.03
C TYR A 122 8.95 -0.70 -13.55
N PRO A 123 8.74 0.39 -14.30
CA PRO A 123 7.41 0.69 -14.83
C PRO A 123 6.94 -0.32 -15.89
N VAL A 124 7.87 -0.98 -16.58
CA VAL A 124 7.56 -2.07 -17.52
C VAL A 124 7.17 -3.34 -16.77
N LEU A 125 7.83 -3.62 -15.64
CA LEU A 125 7.43 -4.71 -14.75
C LEU A 125 6.04 -4.47 -14.16
N GLN A 126 5.72 -3.23 -13.77
CA GLN A 126 4.38 -2.86 -13.31
C GLN A 126 3.33 -3.03 -14.42
N ALA A 127 3.66 -2.70 -15.66
CA ALA A 127 2.78 -2.96 -16.80
C ALA A 127 2.55 -4.47 -16.99
N ALA A 128 3.57 -5.30 -16.84
CA ALA A 128 3.44 -6.76 -16.89
C ALA A 128 2.56 -7.28 -15.75
N ASP A 129 2.72 -6.79 -14.53
CA ASP A 129 1.91 -7.16 -13.36
C ASP A 129 0.40 -6.90 -13.59
N ILE A 130 0.08 -5.82 -14.27
CA ILE A 130 -1.30 -5.41 -14.56
C ILE A 130 -1.88 -6.21 -15.73
N LEU A 131 -1.13 -6.27 -16.82
CA LEU A 131 -1.64 -6.82 -18.09
C LEU A 131 -1.70 -8.34 -18.10
N ILE A 132 -0.88 -9.02 -17.27
CA ILE A 132 -0.88 -10.48 -17.20
C ILE A 132 -2.19 -11.05 -16.67
N TYR A 133 -2.90 -10.29 -15.85
CA TYR A 133 -4.25 -10.62 -15.36
C TYR A 133 -5.35 -9.98 -16.19
N LYS A 134 -5.02 -9.34 -17.34
CA LYS A 134 -5.96 -8.60 -18.19
C LYS A 134 -6.82 -7.63 -17.39
N ALA A 135 -6.22 -6.96 -16.40
CA ALA A 135 -6.93 -6.08 -15.49
C ALA A 135 -7.62 -4.93 -16.23
N HIS A 136 -8.89 -4.70 -15.92
CA HIS A 136 -9.67 -3.58 -16.47
C HIS A 136 -9.56 -2.34 -15.58
N LEU A 137 -9.44 -2.54 -14.26
CA LEU A 137 -9.35 -1.48 -13.26
C LEU A 137 -8.12 -1.68 -12.37
N VAL A 138 -7.43 -0.59 -12.08
CA VAL A 138 -6.26 -0.62 -11.18
C VAL A 138 -6.45 0.42 -10.09
N PRO A 139 -6.63 0.02 -8.82
CA PRO A 139 -6.77 0.96 -7.71
C PRO A 139 -5.43 1.64 -7.41
N VAL A 140 -5.35 2.93 -7.67
CA VAL A 140 -4.12 3.71 -7.56
C VAL A 140 -4.34 5.10 -6.94
N GLY A 141 -3.28 5.65 -6.35
CA GLY A 141 -3.19 7.08 -6.05
C GLY A 141 -2.91 7.91 -7.31
N VAL A 142 -3.14 9.21 -7.21
CA VAL A 142 -2.93 10.16 -8.33
C VAL A 142 -1.46 10.16 -8.81
N ASP A 143 -0.50 9.93 -7.92
CA ASP A 143 0.93 9.80 -8.23
C ASP A 143 1.27 8.60 -9.13
N GLN A 144 0.39 7.60 -9.21
CA GLN A 144 0.57 6.41 -10.05
C GLN A 144 -0.07 6.53 -11.45
N LEU A 145 -0.82 7.59 -11.72
CA LEU A 145 -1.44 7.79 -13.05
C LEU A 145 -0.44 7.71 -14.21
N PRO A 146 0.79 8.27 -14.12
CA PRO A 146 1.76 8.14 -15.21
C PRO A 146 2.16 6.69 -15.52
N HIS A 147 2.14 5.79 -14.51
CA HIS A 147 2.42 4.38 -14.72
C HIS A 147 1.24 3.64 -15.39
N ILE A 148 0.01 4.01 -15.06
CA ILE A 148 -1.18 3.45 -15.74
C ILE A 148 -1.20 3.87 -17.20
N GLU A 149 -0.90 5.14 -17.51
CA GLU A 149 -0.81 5.59 -18.92
C GLU A 149 0.31 4.86 -19.66
N LEU A 150 1.48 4.67 -19.07
CA LEU A 150 2.55 3.89 -19.68
C LEU A 150 2.12 2.43 -19.92
N THR A 151 1.40 1.82 -18.98
CA THR A 151 0.83 0.47 -19.15
C THR A 151 -0.11 0.41 -20.36
N ARG A 152 -0.99 1.40 -20.51
CA ARG A 152 -1.90 1.53 -21.65
C ARG A 152 -1.15 1.68 -22.99
N GLU A 153 -0.09 2.50 -23.00
CA GLU A 153 0.76 2.67 -24.19
C GLU A 153 1.50 1.38 -24.57
N ILE A 154 2.01 0.62 -23.57
CA ILE A 154 2.64 -0.68 -23.83
C ILE A 154 1.62 -1.67 -24.38
N ALA A 155 0.41 -1.74 -23.82
CA ALA A 155 -0.67 -2.60 -24.30
C ALA A 155 -1.07 -2.24 -25.76
N ARG A 156 -1.30 -0.94 -26.05
CA ARG A 156 -1.60 -0.47 -27.42
C ARG A 156 -0.50 -0.85 -28.40
N ARG A 157 0.76 -0.62 -28.00
CA ARG A 157 1.90 -0.91 -28.85
C ARG A 157 2.05 -2.40 -29.12
N PHE A 158 1.87 -3.26 -28.11
CA PHE A 158 1.88 -4.70 -28.26
C PHE A 158 0.80 -5.17 -29.25
N ASN A 159 -0.45 -4.78 -29.01
CA ASN A 159 -1.59 -5.14 -29.84
C ASN A 159 -1.41 -4.66 -31.30
N TYR A 160 -0.87 -3.44 -31.48
CA TYR A 160 -0.60 -2.89 -32.81
C TYR A 160 0.50 -3.64 -33.56
N LEU A 161 1.65 -3.90 -32.91
CA LEU A 161 2.79 -4.55 -33.54
C LEU A 161 2.48 -5.98 -33.99
N TYR A 162 1.77 -6.72 -33.14
CA TYR A 162 1.44 -8.13 -33.39
C TYR A 162 0.06 -8.33 -34.01
N LYS A 163 -0.66 -7.24 -34.34
CA LYS A 163 -1.97 -7.24 -35.01
C LYS A 163 -3.01 -8.15 -34.34
N LYS A 164 -2.97 -8.21 -33.01
CA LYS A 164 -3.86 -9.01 -32.19
C LYS A 164 -4.19 -8.27 -30.90
N GLU A 165 -5.46 -8.16 -30.55
CA GLU A 165 -5.90 -7.57 -29.27
C GLU A 165 -5.74 -8.58 -28.12
N VAL A 166 -4.53 -8.65 -27.56
CA VAL A 166 -4.20 -9.54 -26.43
C VAL A 166 -4.50 -8.87 -25.11
N PHE A 167 -4.14 -7.61 -24.97
CA PHE A 167 -4.23 -6.88 -23.69
C PHE A 167 -5.29 -5.78 -23.73
N PRO A 168 -6.16 -5.71 -22.70
CA PRO A 168 -7.07 -4.58 -22.52
C PRO A 168 -6.29 -3.31 -22.18
N LEU A 169 -6.98 -2.16 -22.22
CA LEU A 169 -6.45 -0.89 -21.77
C LEU A 169 -6.97 -0.61 -20.34
N PRO A 170 -6.18 -0.80 -19.31
CA PRO A 170 -6.64 -0.64 -17.94
C PRO A 170 -6.98 0.82 -17.61
N GLU A 171 -8.00 1.01 -16.77
CA GLU A 171 -8.41 2.32 -16.26
C GLU A 171 -7.98 2.49 -14.80
N PRO A 172 -7.52 3.68 -14.39
CA PRO A 172 -7.22 3.94 -13.01
C PRO A 172 -8.51 4.04 -12.18
N LEU A 173 -8.57 3.34 -11.07
CA LEU A 173 -9.60 3.50 -10.06
C LEU A 173 -9.02 4.35 -8.91
N LEU A 174 -9.30 5.65 -8.95
CA LEU A 174 -8.79 6.56 -7.91
C LEU A 174 -9.49 6.29 -6.58
N ALA A 175 -8.71 5.98 -5.57
CA ALA A 175 -9.20 5.81 -4.22
C ALA A 175 -9.16 7.16 -3.50
N GLU A 176 -10.28 7.56 -2.91
CA GLU A 176 -10.28 8.59 -1.87
C GLU A 176 -9.66 7.98 -0.60
N VAL A 177 -8.34 8.14 -0.46
CA VAL A 177 -7.63 7.67 0.71
C VAL A 177 -7.53 8.81 1.71
N PRO A 178 -8.13 8.67 2.92
CA PRO A 178 -7.91 9.64 3.98
C PRO A 178 -6.41 9.77 4.25
N LYS A 179 -5.87 10.98 4.16
CA LYS A 179 -4.47 11.24 4.50
C LYS A 179 -4.32 11.20 6.02
N LEU A 180 -3.93 10.07 6.55
CA LEU A 180 -3.58 9.98 7.96
C LEU A 180 -2.18 10.57 8.15
N LEU A 181 -2.08 11.58 9.02
CA LEU A 181 -0.81 12.22 9.35
C LEU A 181 -0.04 11.37 10.36
N GLY A 182 1.27 11.46 10.31
CA GLY A 182 2.15 10.89 11.33
C GLY A 182 2.10 11.66 12.65
N ILE A 183 2.81 11.19 13.65
CA ILE A 183 2.85 11.82 14.99
C ILE A 183 3.37 13.27 14.95
N ASP A 184 4.15 13.62 13.93
CA ASP A 184 4.77 14.94 13.69
C ASP A 184 3.91 15.88 12.83
N GLY A 185 2.73 15.44 12.37
CA GLY A 185 1.83 16.21 11.53
C GLY A 185 2.13 16.19 10.03
N ARG A 186 3.22 15.51 9.59
CA ARG A 186 3.48 15.23 8.18
C ARG A 186 2.76 13.96 7.75
N LYS A 187 2.74 13.66 6.44
CA LYS A 187 2.24 12.38 5.94
C LYS A 187 2.90 11.21 6.69
N MET A 188 2.09 10.26 7.20
CA MET A 188 2.62 9.09 7.89
C MET A 188 3.50 8.27 6.95
N SER A 189 4.74 8.03 7.35
CA SER A 189 5.74 7.33 6.55
C SER A 189 6.79 6.66 7.44
N LYS A 190 7.24 5.48 7.03
CA LYS A 190 8.36 4.76 7.66
C LYS A 190 9.64 5.60 7.66
N SER A 191 9.96 6.24 6.53
CA SER A 191 11.17 7.05 6.34
C SER A 191 11.23 8.29 7.24
N TYR A 192 10.10 8.76 7.74
CA TYR A 192 10.04 9.91 8.66
C TYR A 192 10.01 9.48 10.13
N HIS A 193 10.03 8.18 10.43
CA HIS A 193 9.91 7.65 11.80
C HIS A 193 8.72 8.20 12.59
N ASN A 194 7.65 8.58 11.88
CA ASN A 194 6.47 9.23 12.43
C ASN A 194 5.22 8.32 12.43
N ALA A 195 5.41 7.02 12.19
CA ALA A 195 4.32 6.08 12.01
C ALA A 195 3.94 5.34 13.30
N ILE A 196 2.64 5.10 13.47
CA ILE A 196 2.10 4.11 14.40
C ILE A 196 1.90 2.82 13.60
N TYR A 197 2.62 1.76 13.97
CA TYR A 197 2.55 0.47 13.28
C TYR A 197 1.39 -0.38 13.78
N LEU A 198 0.88 -1.26 12.92
CA LEU A 198 -0.21 -2.18 13.28
C LEU A 198 0.23 -3.20 14.33
N SER A 199 1.52 -3.48 14.40
CA SER A 199 2.16 -4.38 15.39
C SER A 199 2.69 -3.67 16.65
N ASP A 200 2.47 -2.37 16.81
CA ASP A 200 2.92 -1.65 18.01
C ASP A 200 2.15 -2.13 19.26
N SER A 201 2.86 -2.36 20.37
CA SER A 201 2.21 -2.70 21.63
C SER A 201 1.40 -1.52 22.20
N PRO A 202 0.44 -1.77 23.10
CA PRO A 202 -0.32 -0.70 23.75
C PRO A 202 0.55 0.37 24.39
N GLU A 203 1.70 -0.01 24.97
CA GLU A 203 2.65 0.90 25.60
C GLU A 203 3.30 1.82 24.56
N VAL A 204 3.76 1.24 23.45
CA VAL A 204 4.36 1.99 22.33
C VAL A 204 3.34 2.94 21.70
N ILE A 205 2.08 2.51 21.55
CA ILE A 205 1.01 3.38 21.05
C ILE A 205 0.77 4.57 21.98
N LYS A 206 0.68 4.34 23.31
CA LYS A 206 0.53 5.41 24.30
C LYS A 206 1.69 6.40 24.23
N GLU A 207 2.91 5.91 24.12
CA GLU A 207 4.11 6.73 23.99
C GLU A 207 4.03 7.60 22.72
N LYS A 208 3.80 6.98 21.54
CA LYS A 208 3.69 7.70 20.25
C LYS A 208 2.55 8.72 20.26
N VAL A 209 1.37 8.38 20.79
CA VAL A 209 0.25 9.32 20.90
C VAL A 209 0.60 10.48 21.84
N SER A 210 1.35 10.24 22.92
CA SER A 210 1.81 11.31 23.82
C SER A 210 2.68 12.35 23.10
N GLN A 211 3.46 11.91 22.11
CA GLN A 211 4.35 12.74 21.30
C GLN A 211 3.65 13.42 20.11
N MET A 212 2.39 13.05 19.81
CA MET A 212 1.69 13.59 18.66
C MET A 212 1.62 15.11 18.69
N PHE A 213 1.79 15.70 17.50
CA PHE A 213 1.61 17.12 17.26
C PHE A 213 0.16 17.55 17.58
N THR A 214 0.05 18.67 18.28
CA THR A 214 -1.22 19.32 18.61
C THR A 214 -1.26 20.73 18.03
N ASP A 215 -2.29 21.47 18.36
CA ASP A 215 -2.40 22.91 18.02
C ASP A 215 -1.26 23.72 18.61
N LYS A 216 -0.40 24.31 17.76
CA LYS A 216 0.74 25.15 18.17
C LYS A 216 0.32 26.48 18.77
N SER A 217 -0.88 26.96 18.47
CA SER A 217 -1.37 28.23 19.00
C SER A 217 -1.88 28.13 20.44
N ARG A 218 -2.14 26.90 20.89
CA ARG A 218 -2.56 26.63 22.29
C ARG A 218 -1.35 26.40 23.18
N LEU A 219 -0.93 27.47 23.90
CA LEU A 219 0.26 27.42 24.76
C LEU A 219 -0.05 26.96 26.19
N ARG A 220 -1.25 27.26 26.69
CA ARG A 220 -1.68 26.94 28.06
C ARG A 220 -2.95 26.10 28.05
N LYS A 221 -3.20 25.34 29.13
CA LYS A 221 -4.45 24.57 29.29
C LYS A 221 -5.70 25.48 29.26
N SER A 222 -5.58 26.71 29.78
CA SER A 222 -6.64 27.72 29.80
C SER A 222 -6.92 28.37 28.45
N ASP A 223 -6.10 28.15 27.45
CA ASP A 223 -6.32 28.74 26.12
C ASP A 223 -7.31 27.87 25.32
N PRO A 224 -8.23 28.47 24.58
CA PRO A 224 -9.07 27.74 23.63
C PRO A 224 -8.21 27.01 22.60
N GLY A 225 -8.60 25.77 22.27
CA GLY A 225 -7.93 24.99 21.24
C GLY A 225 -8.66 25.05 19.91
N HIS A 226 -7.96 24.63 18.86
CA HIS A 226 -8.45 24.59 17.48
C HIS A 226 -8.45 23.16 16.96
N PRO A 227 -9.53 22.39 17.17
CA PRO A 227 -9.61 20.99 16.73
C PRO A 227 -9.33 20.78 15.26
N ASP A 228 -9.74 21.73 14.38
CA ASP A 228 -9.62 21.63 12.93
C ASP A 228 -8.16 21.50 12.43
N ILE A 229 -7.20 22.06 13.17
CA ILE A 229 -5.78 21.99 12.85
C ILE A 229 -5.00 21.02 13.75
N CYS A 230 -5.69 20.34 14.68
CA CYS A 230 -5.08 19.44 15.63
C CYS A 230 -5.01 18.02 15.07
N ASN A 231 -3.78 17.47 14.96
CA ASN A 231 -3.57 16.11 14.49
C ASN A 231 -4.22 15.06 15.42
N VAL A 232 -4.18 15.27 16.73
CA VAL A 232 -4.82 14.38 17.71
C VAL A 232 -6.34 14.32 17.45
N PHE A 233 -6.97 15.44 17.15
CA PHE A 233 -8.41 15.48 16.88
C PHE A 233 -8.77 14.75 15.58
N SER A 234 -7.91 14.78 14.56
CA SER A 234 -8.14 14.02 13.33
C SER A 234 -8.18 12.50 13.58
N PHE A 235 -7.40 12.00 14.53
CA PHE A 235 -7.43 10.60 14.95
C PHE A 235 -8.67 10.28 15.80
N HIS A 236 -9.12 11.21 16.64
CA HIS A 236 -10.39 11.02 17.37
C HIS A 236 -11.56 10.78 16.41
N LYS A 237 -11.61 11.48 15.27
CA LYS A 237 -12.67 11.28 14.26
C LYS A 237 -12.70 9.86 13.68
N ILE A 238 -11.59 9.10 13.79
CA ILE A 238 -11.48 7.74 13.25
C ILE A 238 -11.74 6.69 14.33
N TYR A 239 -11.22 6.91 15.54
CA TYR A 239 -11.13 5.87 16.56
C TYR A 239 -12.05 6.07 17.75
N THR A 240 -12.59 7.26 17.94
CA THR A 240 -13.38 7.60 19.11
C THR A 240 -14.88 7.65 18.75
N PRO A 241 -15.79 7.20 19.61
CA PRO A 241 -17.23 7.29 19.37
C PRO A 241 -17.68 8.73 19.08
N ALA A 242 -18.61 8.91 18.14
CA ALA A 242 -19.03 10.21 17.63
C ALA A 242 -19.49 11.20 18.72
N GLU A 243 -20.21 10.70 19.72
CA GLU A 243 -20.68 11.51 20.87
C GLU A 243 -19.48 12.06 21.67
N THR A 244 -18.48 11.21 21.92
CA THR A 244 -17.26 11.61 22.63
C THR A 244 -16.42 12.57 21.79
N VAL A 245 -16.36 12.40 20.47
CA VAL A 245 -15.69 13.35 19.55
C VAL A 245 -16.32 14.73 19.65
N ALA A 246 -17.66 14.81 19.61
CA ALA A 246 -18.39 16.08 19.75
C ALA A 246 -18.11 16.75 21.10
N GLN A 247 -18.09 15.98 22.18
CA GLN A 247 -17.77 16.50 23.52
C GLN A 247 -16.33 17.01 23.60
N ILE A 248 -15.35 16.25 23.07
CA ILE A 248 -13.94 16.66 23.03
C ILE A 248 -13.77 17.94 22.20
N GLU A 249 -14.50 18.08 21.11
CA GLU A 249 -14.46 19.29 20.27
C GLU A 249 -14.93 20.50 21.05
N GLU A 250 -16.07 20.41 21.73
CA GLU A 250 -16.62 21.48 22.55
C GLU A 250 -15.68 21.83 23.72
N ASP A 251 -15.21 20.82 24.45
CA ASP A 251 -14.35 21.00 25.61
C ASP A 251 -12.98 21.57 25.21
N CYS A 252 -12.45 21.21 24.04
CA CYS A 252 -11.22 21.78 23.51
C CYS A 252 -11.39 23.28 23.18
N LYS A 253 -12.46 23.65 22.45
CA LYS A 253 -12.78 25.04 22.10
C LYS A 253 -13.02 25.91 23.33
N ASN A 254 -13.56 25.34 24.39
CA ASN A 254 -13.90 26.04 25.65
C ASN A 254 -12.80 25.90 26.73
N ALA A 255 -11.61 25.39 26.39
CA ALA A 255 -10.49 25.15 27.30
C ALA A 255 -10.81 24.24 28.53
N LYS A 256 -11.83 23.38 28.43
CA LYS A 256 -12.25 22.47 29.49
C LYS A 256 -11.38 21.21 29.56
N ILE A 257 -10.86 20.72 28.42
CA ILE A 257 -9.96 19.57 28.34
C ILE A 257 -8.52 19.99 28.01
N GLY A 258 -7.53 19.38 28.67
CA GLY A 258 -6.10 19.58 28.34
C GLY A 258 -5.62 18.63 27.24
N CYS A 259 -4.58 19.03 26.47
CA CYS A 259 -4.01 18.18 25.42
C CYS A 259 -3.50 16.83 25.91
N VAL A 260 -2.96 16.76 27.13
CA VAL A 260 -2.47 15.50 27.75
C VAL A 260 -3.63 14.53 27.99
N GLU A 261 -4.75 15.05 28.53
CA GLU A 261 -5.94 14.26 28.82
C GLU A 261 -6.61 13.79 27.52
N CYS A 262 -6.75 14.69 26.53
CA CYS A 262 -7.25 14.37 25.20
C CYS A 262 -6.41 13.25 24.53
N LYS A 263 -5.07 13.32 24.58
CA LYS A 263 -4.18 12.27 24.06
C LYS A 263 -4.34 10.93 24.79
N LYS A 264 -4.55 10.93 26.11
CA LYS A 264 -4.82 9.69 26.85
C LYS A 264 -6.10 9.02 26.37
N CYS A 265 -7.18 9.81 26.25
CA CYS A 265 -8.44 9.33 25.70
C CYS A 265 -8.29 8.79 24.27
N LEU A 266 -7.52 9.47 23.42
CA LEU A 266 -7.21 8.96 22.07
C LEU A 266 -6.47 7.64 22.13
N ALA A 267 -5.42 7.53 22.94
CA ALA A 267 -4.61 6.31 23.01
C ALA A 267 -5.45 5.08 23.41
N GLU A 268 -6.35 5.23 24.36
CA GLU A 268 -7.26 4.17 24.79
C GLU A 268 -8.20 3.75 23.64
N ASN A 269 -8.84 4.71 22.97
CA ASN A 269 -9.73 4.42 21.84
C ASN A 269 -8.99 3.83 20.63
N LEU A 270 -7.78 4.31 20.35
CA LEU A 270 -6.94 3.77 19.27
C LEU A 270 -6.57 2.31 19.53
N ILE A 271 -6.12 1.99 20.76
CA ILE A 271 -5.78 0.63 21.16
C ILE A 271 -7.00 -0.28 21.00
N GLN A 272 -8.15 0.13 21.49
CA GLN A 272 -9.39 -0.64 21.31
C GLN A 272 -9.78 -0.79 19.84
N GLY A 273 -9.60 0.26 19.03
CA GLY A 273 -9.94 0.25 17.61
C GLY A 273 -9.08 -0.69 16.76
N ILE A 274 -7.82 -0.90 17.14
CA ILE A 274 -6.92 -1.83 16.42
C ILE A 274 -6.84 -3.22 17.05
N LEU A 275 -7.40 -3.43 18.24
CA LEU A 275 -7.36 -4.70 18.95
C LEU A 275 -7.86 -5.88 18.07
N PRO A 276 -9.00 -5.78 17.35
CA PRO A 276 -9.46 -6.87 16.49
C PRO A 276 -8.49 -7.23 15.37
N HIS A 277 -7.70 -6.25 14.90
CA HIS A 277 -6.63 -6.50 13.92
C HIS A 277 -5.47 -7.24 14.60
N GLN A 278 -5.05 -6.82 15.79
CA GLN A 278 -3.95 -7.44 16.53
C GLN A 278 -4.26 -8.86 16.97
N GLU A 279 -5.50 -9.16 17.36
CA GLU A 279 -5.96 -10.52 17.68
C GLU A 279 -5.86 -11.44 16.45
N ARG A 280 -6.34 -11.01 15.28
CA ARG A 280 -6.21 -11.77 14.04
C ARG A 280 -4.74 -11.90 13.60
N ARG A 281 -3.93 -10.85 13.82
CA ARG A 281 -2.50 -10.90 13.56
C ARG A 281 -1.83 -11.98 14.41
N HIS A 282 -2.10 -12.02 15.71
CA HIS A 282 -1.59 -13.05 16.61
C HIS A 282 -2.04 -14.46 16.19
N TYR A 283 -3.27 -14.60 15.71
CA TYR A 283 -3.75 -15.86 15.15
C TYR A 283 -2.85 -16.34 14.00
N TYR A 284 -2.62 -15.53 12.97
CA TYR A 284 -1.79 -15.93 11.82
C TYR A 284 -0.31 -16.11 12.17
N GLU A 285 0.22 -15.38 13.15
CA GLU A 285 1.58 -15.59 13.67
C GLU A 285 1.74 -16.97 14.30
N THR A 286 0.69 -17.46 14.98
CA THR A 286 0.69 -18.79 15.65
C THR A 286 0.23 -19.92 14.71
N HIS A 287 -0.43 -19.60 13.60
CA HIS A 287 -0.92 -20.56 12.60
C HIS A 287 -0.21 -20.39 11.24
N ALA A 288 1.12 -20.35 11.26
CA ALA A 288 1.94 -20.14 10.06
C ALA A 288 1.73 -21.21 8.96
N GLY A 289 1.26 -22.40 9.30
CA GLY A 289 0.89 -23.44 8.34
C GLY A 289 -0.29 -23.01 7.46
N GLU A 290 -1.37 -22.54 8.09
CA GLU A 290 -2.57 -22.06 7.41
C GLU A 290 -2.26 -20.84 6.53
N LEU A 291 -1.46 -19.90 7.04
CA LEU A 291 -1.00 -18.75 6.26
C LEU A 291 -0.28 -19.18 4.97
N LYS A 292 0.60 -20.19 5.05
CA LYS A 292 1.31 -20.75 3.89
C LYS A 292 0.35 -21.38 2.89
N GLU A 293 -0.61 -22.17 3.37
CA GLU A 293 -1.62 -22.82 2.51
C GLU A 293 -2.46 -21.78 1.75
N ILE A 294 -2.91 -20.71 2.42
CA ILE A 294 -3.63 -19.61 1.80
C ILE A 294 -2.80 -18.99 0.67
N VAL A 295 -1.53 -18.67 0.95
CA VAL A 295 -0.64 -18.03 -0.02
C VAL A 295 -0.33 -18.98 -1.19
N GLU A 296 -0.09 -20.27 -0.94
CA GLU A 296 0.15 -21.27 -1.98
C GLU A 296 -1.08 -21.48 -2.88
N PHE A 297 -2.27 -21.46 -2.31
CA PHE A 297 -3.51 -21.50 -3.08
C PHE A 297 -3.63 -20.28 -3.99
N GLY A 298 -3.37 -19.07 -3.46
CA GLY A 298 -3.37 -17.84 -4.24
C GLY A 298 -2.33 -17.84 -5.36
N ILE A 299 -1.12 -18.34 -5.09
CA ILE A 299 -0.06 -18.51 -6.11
C ILE A 299 -0.54 -19.41 -7.25
N LYS A 300 -1.10 -20.59 -6.95
CA LYS A 300 -1.60 -21.52 -7.97
C LYS A 300 -2.70 -20.89 -8.83
N LYS A 301 -3.64 -20.18 -8.19
CA LYS A 301 -4.72 -19.46 -8.90
C LYS A 301 -4.15 -18.35 -9.80
N ALA A 302 -3.22 -17.55 -9.29
CA ALA A 302 -2.55 -16.50 -10.04
C ALA A 302 -1.75 -17.05 -11.23
N GLN A 303 -0.96 -18.11 -11.02
CA GLN A 303 -0.19 -18.78 -12.08
C GLN A 303 -1.07 -19.30 -13.21
N MET A 304 -2.22 -19.88 -12.89
CA MET A 304 -3.14 -20.41 -13.92
C MET A 304 -3.60 -19.31 -14.89
N VAL A 305 -3.99 -18.15 -14.35
CA VAL A 305 -4.43 -16.99 -15.17
C VAL A 305 -3.24 -16.37 -15.90
N ALA A 306 -2.12 -16.20 -15.21
CA ALA A 306 -0.90 -15.62 -15.76
C ALA A 306 -0.36 -16.44 -16.94
N ARG A 307 -0.33 -17.77 -16.83
CA ARG A 307 0.08 -18.65 -17.93
C ARG A 307 -0.80 -18.53 -19.16
N ALA A 308 -2.11 -18.52 -18.98
CA ALA A 308 -3.02 -18.38 -20.11
C ALA A 308 -2.79 -17.06 -20.86
N SER A 309 -2.61 -15.96 -20.14
CA SER A 309 -2.31 -14.66 -20.74
C SER A 309 -0.93 -14.60 -21.41
N LEU A 310 0.07 -15.23 -20.78
CA LEU A 310 1.43 -15.28 -21.32
C LEU A 310 1.50 -16.12 -22.61
N GLU A 311 0.86 -17.29 -22.63
CA GLU A 311 0.78 -18.13 -23.83
C GLU A 311 0.08 -17.43 -25.00
N GLU A 312 -0.98 -16.67 -24.69
CA GLU A 312 -1.64 -15.85 -25.71
C GLU A 312 -0.70 -14.76 -26.26
N ALA A 313 0.09 -14.13 -25.40
CA ALA A 313 1.09 -13.15 -25.79
C ALA A 313 2.21 -13.78 -26.63
N LYS A 314 2.75 -14.92 -26.20
CA LYS A 314 3.76 -15.69 -26.95
C LYS A 314 3.25 -16.09 -28.33
N ALA A 315 2.04 -16.63 -28.41
CA ALA A 315 1.42 -17.00 -29.68
C ALA A 315 1.22 -15.80 -30.61
N ALA A 316 0.94 -14.60 -30.08
CA ALA A 316 0.84 -13.38 -30.87
C ALA A 316 2.19 -12.93 -31.42
N VAL A 317 3.28 -13.12 -30.65
CA VAL A 317 4.66 -12.82 -31.07
C VAL A 317 5.21 -13.88 -32.04
N GLY A 318 4.70 -15.11 -31.99
CA GLY A 318 5.13 -16.24 -32.82
C GLY A 318 6.22 -17.11 -32.17
N ILE A 319 6.23 -17.22 -30.84
CA ILE A 319 7.16 -18.06 -30.06
C ILE A 319 6.41 -18.99 -29.14
#